data_3bc7cd397d043bccf8f3816f75ee9f32
#
_entry.id   3bc7cd397d043bccf8f3816f75ee9f32
#
_cell.length_a   1.000
_cell.length_b   1.000
_cell.length_c   1.000
_cell.angle_alpha   90.00
_cell.angle_beta   90.00
_cell.angle_gamma   90.00
#
_symmetry.space_group_name_H-M   'P 1'
#
loop_
_entity.id
_entity.type
_entity.pdbx_description
1 polymer ?
#
loop_
_entity_poly.entity_id
_entity_poly.type
_entity_poly.pdbx_seq_one_letter_code
_entity_poly.pdbx_strand_id
1 'polypeptide(L)'
;MLTKNFIEFLYEAAHIQRWNDHIRPGGFTELDKQAHKMMILYVLARHEEDDHGAKLNWRVLIEGGIFEFLHRNVLTDIKPPVFHELVRVHGKKLNAWVYEELKRRIPEIDAGFMERMEEFFDSPGYYPKEKKLLRAAHYLATQWEFNIIYHFNQGIFGIEETRQAIESEIEDHYDLSGVQKLALKGK
;
A
#
# COMPACT_ATOMS: atom_id res chain seq x y z
N MET A 1 -0.57 -19.72 -10.16
CA MET A 1 0.06 -18.92 -9.08
C MET A 1 0.98 -19.69 -8.13
N LEU A 2 0.79 -20.97 -7.92
CA LEU A 2 1.66 -21.75 -7.02
C LEU A 2 2.95 -22.16 -7.71
N THR A 3 3.82 -21.18 -7.96
CA THR A 3 5.09 -21.38 -8.66
C THR A 3 6.25 -20.81 -7.87
N LYS A 4 7.44 -21.36 -8.09
CA LYS A 4 8.67 -20.89 -7.47
C LYS A 4 8.96 -19.43 -7.84
N ASN A 5 8.79 -19.07 -9.12
CA ASN A 5 9.01 -17.71 -9.61
C ASN A 5 8.15 -16.67 -8.89
N PHE A 6 6.89 -17.00 -8.59
CA PHE A 6 6.02 -16.11 -7.82
C PHE A 6 6.56 -15.87 -6.41
N ILE A 7 7.00 -16.92 -5.73
CA ILE A 7 7.57 -16.79 -4.37
C ILE A 7 8.89 -16.02 -4.40
N GLU A 8 9.78 -16.31 -5.35
CA GLU A 8 11.04 -15.56 -5.51
C GLU A 8 10.76 -14.07 -5.74
N PHE A 9 9.79 -13.74 -6.60
CA PHE A 9 9.39 -12.36 -6.84
C PHE A 9 8.86 -11.65 -5.56
N LEU A 10 8.10 -12.34 -4.72
CA LEU A 10 7.66 -11.77 -3.45
C LEU A 10 8.84 -11.46 -2.52
N TYR A 11 9.84 -12.34 -2.48
CA TYR A 11 11.03 -12.14 -1.65
C TYR A 11 11.96 -11.02 -2.14
N GLU A 12 11.91 -10.64 -3.44
CA GLU A 12 12.66 -9.48 -3.95
C GLU A 12 12.31 -8.19 -3.18
N ALA A 13 11.08 -8.06 -2.71
CA ALA A 13 10.62 -6.91 -1.94
C ALA A 13 11.36 -6.71 -0.59
N ALA A 14 11.99 -7.77 -0.05
CA ALA A 14 12.85 -7.67 1.12
C ALA A 14 14.15 -6.88 0.85
N HIS A 15 14.50 -6.68 -0.41
CA HIS A 15 15.67 -5.91 -0.84
C HIS A 15 15.30 -4.48 -1.28
N ILE A 16 14.02 -4.16 -1.46
CA ILE A 16 13.58 -2.82 -1.84
C ILE A 16 13.49 -1.98 -0.57
N GLN A 17 14.47 -1.11 -0.39
CA GLN A 17 14.54 -0.22 0.76
C GLN A 17 13.59 0.96 0.59
N ARG A 18 12.86 1.28 1.64
CA ARG A 18 11.98 2.44 1.74
C ARG A 18 12.68 3.60 2.43
N TRP A 19 12.18 4.81 2.26
CA TRP A 19 12.73 6.03 2.88
C TRP A 19 14.19 6.28 2.50
N ASN A 20 14.54 6.02 1.23
CA ASN A 20 15.91 6.10 0.72
C ASN A 20 16.52 7.52 0.79
N ASP A 21 15.69 8.54 0.90
CA ASP A 21 16.06 9.95 1.03
C ASP A 21 16.06 10.48 2.47
N HIS A 22 15.92 9.58 3.46
CA HIS A 22 15.87 9.91 4.88
C HIS A 22 16.90 9.12 5.68
N ILE A 23 17.29 9.66 6.84
CA ILE A 23 18.09 8.93 7.84
C ILE A 23 17.19 7.86 8.46
N ARG A 24 17.61 6.61 8.41
CA ARG A 24 16.87 5.44 8.90
C ARG A 24 17.60 4.78 10.05
N PRO A 25 16.93 4.53 11.19
CA PRO A 25 17.53 3.80 12.30
C PRO A 25 17.66 2.31 12.05
N GLY A 26 16.99 1.78 11.02
CA GLY A 26 16.98 0.38 10.58
C GLY A 26 16.55 0.27 9.13
N GLY A 27 16.55 -0.95 8.61
CA GLY A 27 16.05 -1.22 7.27
C GLY A 27 14.52 -1.31 7.27
N PHE A 28 13.84 -0.39 6.60
CA PHE A 28 12.43 -0.54 6.23
C PHE A 28 12.35 -0.98 4.78
N THR A 29 11.76 -2.13 4.53
CA THR A 29 11.58 -2.68 3.19
C THR A 29 10.13 -2.62 2.73
N GLU A 30 9.90 -2.83 1.42
CA GLU A 30 8.54 -2.96 0.90
C GLU A 30 7.83 -4.19 1.49
N LEU A 31 8.58 -5.25 1.82
CA LEU A 31 8.01 -6.43 2.48
C LEU A 31 7.55 -6.13 3.91
N ASP A 32 8.34 -5.37 4.70
CA ASP A 32 7.94 -4.94 6.05
C ASP A 32 6.68 -4.09 5.99
N LYS A 33 6.64 -3.13 5.05
CA LYS A 33 5.46 -2.29 4.83
C LYS A 33 4.24 -3.12 4.50
N GLN A 34 4.36 -4.11 3.63
CA GLN A 34 3.26 -4.98 3.26
C GLN A 34 2.77 -5.80 4.47
N ALA A 35 3.68 -6.32 5.28
CA ALA A 35 3.32 -7.06 6.49
C ALA A 35 2.52 -6.17 7.47
N HIS A 36 3.02 -4.99 7.78
CA HIS A 36 2.33 -4.02 8.66
C HIS A 36 0.95 -3.65 8.11
N LYS A 37 0.89 -3.31 6.83
CA LYS A 37 -0.37 -2.95 6.15
C LYS A 37 -1.41 -4.07 6.25
N MET A 38 -1.03 -5.32 6.00
CA MET A 38 -1.98 -6.43 6.02
C MET A 38 -2.49 -6.74 7.42
N MET A 39 -1.66 -6.59 8.46
CA MET A 39 -2.08 -6.73 9.86
C MET A 39 -3.08 -5.62 10.26
N ILE A 40 -2.78 -4.37 9.91
CA ILE A 40 -3.68 -3.23 10.15
C ILE A 40 -4.98 -3.40 9.38
N LEU A 41 -4.92 -3.82 8.11
CA LEU A 41 -6.10 -4.09 7.28
C LEU A 41 -7.01 -5.13 7.93
N TYR A 42 -6.43 -6.22 8.43
CA TYR A 42 -7.21 -7.25 9.12
C TYR A 42 -7.97 -6.68 10.32
N VAL A 43 -7.29 -5.91 11.17
CA VAL A 43 -7.90 -5.30 12.37
C VAL A 43 -9.00 -4.31 11.99
N LEU A 44 -8.76 -3.45 10.99
CA LEU A 44 -9.76 -2.49 10.50
C LEU A 44 -10.98 -3.21 9.90
N ALA A 45 -10.77 -4.22 9.06
CA ALA A 45 -11.85 -4.97 8.43
C ALA A 45 -12.70 -5.70 9.47
N ARG A 46 -12.08 -6.35 10.46
CA ARG A 46 -12.80 -6.98 11.56
C ARG A 46 -13.60 -5.97 12.39
N HIS A 47 -13.02 -4.81 12.68
CA HIS A 47 -13.74 -3.75 13.38
C HIS A 47 -14.99 -3.29 12.61
N GLU A 48 -14.88 -3.11 11.29
CA GLU A 48 -16.02 -2.74 10.45
C GLU A 48 -17.11 -3.83 10.41
N GLU A 49 -16.72 -5.10 10.42
CA GLU A 49 -17.69 -6.21 10.49
C GLU A 49 -18.35 -6.32 11.87
N ASP A 50 -17.55 -6.32 12.94
CA ASP A 50 -18.01 -6.62 14.29
C ASP A 50 -18.78 -5.44 14.92
N ASP A 51 -18.31 -4.21 14.74
CA ASP A 51 -18.90 -3.02 15.38
C ASP A 51 -19.90 -2.28 14.49
N HIS A 52 -19.80 -2.43 13.16
CA HIS A 52 -20.64 -1.69 12.20
C HIS A 52 -21.47 -2.61 11.28
N GLY A 53 -21.35 -3.92 11.41
CA GLY A 53 -22.11 -4.90 10.62
C GLY A 53 -21.80 -4.86 9.13
N ALA A 54 -20.61 -4.36 8.75
CA ALA A 54 -20.21 -4.30 7.35
C ALA A 54 -20.12 -5.70 6.76
N LYS A 55 -20.54 -5.86 5.51
CA LYS A 55 -20.31 -7.08 4.74
C LYS A 55 -19.14 -6.82 3.80
N LEU A 56 -18.00 -7.45 4.07
CA LEU A 56 -16.77 -7.27 3.33
C LEU A 56 -16.41 -8.50 2.50
N ASN A 57 -15.83 -8.27 1.33
CA ASN A 57 -15.27 -9.33 0.51
C ASN A 57 -13.81 -9.56 0.90
N TRP A 58 -13.56 -10.53 1.78
CA TRP A 58 -12.22 -10.87 2.26
C TRP A 58 -11.24 -11.27 1.15
N ARG A 59 -11.74 -11.91 0.09
CA ARG A 59 -10.89 -12.21 -1.06
C ARG A 59 -10.37 -10.93 -1.71
N VAL A 60 -11.23 -9.94 -1.89
CA VAL A 60 -10.83 -8.65 -2.49
C VAL A 60 -9.86 -7.89 -1.56
N LEU A 61 -10.05 -7.95 -0.24
CA LEU A 61 -9.11 -7.36 0.72
C LEU A 61 -7.72 -8.03 0.63
N ILE A 62 -7.67 -9.35 0.57
CA ILE A 62 -6.40 -10.09 0.50
C ILE A 62 -5.75 -9.90 -0.87
N GLU A 63 -6.50 -10.16 -1.96
CA GLU A 63 -5.97 -10.02 -3.32
C GLU A 63 -5.59 -8.55 -3.61
N GLY A 64 -6.40 -7.57 -3.19
CA GLY A 64 -6.10 -6.15 -3.35
C GLY A 64 -4.80 -5.74 -2.65
N GLY A 65 -4.56 -6.25 -1.44
CA GLY A 65 -3.28 -6.07 -0.76
C GLY A 65 -2.10 -6.66 -1.53
N ILE A 66 -2.28 -7.85 -2.11
CA ILE A 66 -1.27 -8.50 -2.96
C ILE A 66 -1.08 -7.72 -4.26
N PHE A 67 -2.14 -7.25 -4.92
CA PHE A 67 -2.05 -6.45 -6.14
C PHE A 67 -1.22 -5.18 -5.95
N GLU A 68 -1.52 -4.42 -4.90
CA GLU A 68 -0.76 -3.20 -4.58
C GLU A 68 0.71 -3.53 -4.25
N PHE A 69 0.98 -4.64 -3.58
CA PHE A 69 2.33 -5.09 -3.29
C PHE A 69 3.10 -5.48 -4.55
N LEU A 70 2.51 -6.29 -5.44
CA LEU A 70 3.13 -6.67 -6.71
C LEU A 70 3.41 -5.46 -7.59
N HIS A 71 2.47 -4.52 -7.64
CA HIS A 71 2.63 -3.27 -8.37
C HIS A 71 3.83 -2.47 -7.86
N ARG A 72 3.95 -2.34 -6.53
CA ARG A 72 5.09 -1.66 -5.89
C ARG A 72 6.39 -2.41 -6.08
N ASN A 73 6.38 -3.73 -6.03
CA ASN A 73 7.59 -4.54 -6.23
C ASN A 73 8.18 -4.35 -7.65
N VAL A 74 7.32 -4.16 -8.66
CA VAL A 74 7.77 -3.83 -10.02
C VAL A 74 8.35 -2.42 -10.09
N LEU A 75 7.69 -1.43 -9.45
CA LEU A 75 8.05 0.00 -9.55
C LEU A 75 9.15 0.43 -8.59
N THR A 76 9.43 -0.38 -7.59
CA THR A 76 10.35 -0.05 -6.49
C THR A 76 9.94 1.17 -5.65
N ASP A 77 10.87 1.76 -4.89
CA ASP A 77 10.59 2.91 -4.02
C ASP A 77 10.69 4.23 -4.82
N ILE A 78 9.56 4.66 -5.37
CA ILE A 78 9.43 5.97 -6.01
C ILE A 78 8.87 6.96 -4.98
N LYS A 79 9.48 8.14 -4.87
CA LYS A 79 8.99 9.21 -3.98
C LYS A 79 7.50 9.49 -4.19
N PRO A 80 6.67 9.54 -3.13
CA PRO A 80 5.23 9.68 -3.25
C PRO A 80 4.77 10.83 -4.15
N PRO A 81 5.31 12.07 -4.08
CA PRO A 81 4.88 13.15 -4.98
C PRO A 81 5.11 12.83 -6.45
N VAL A 82 6.25 12.20 -6.77
CA VAL A 82 6.58 11.80 -8.15
C VAL A 82 5.65 10.68 -8.61
N PHE A 83 5.42 9.69 -7.74
CA PHE A 83 4.52 8.57 -8.04
C PHE A 83 3.09 9.06 -8.29
N HIS A 84 2.56 9.94 -7.43
CA HIS A 84 1.21 10.49 -7.58
C HIS A 84 1.05 11.25 -8.91
N GLU A 85 2.07 12.02 -9.30
CA GLU A 85 2.04 12.73 -10.59
C GLU A 85 2.11 11.76 -11.78
N LEU A 86 2.95 10.73 -11.71
CA LEU A 86 3.02 9.69 -12.74
C LEU A 86 1.66 8.97 -12.90
N VAL A 87 1.01 8.61 -11.78
CA VAL A 87 -0.31 7.97 -11.80
C VAL A 87 -1.37 8.92 -12.34
N ARG A 88 -1.35 10.18 -11.94
CA ARG A 88 -2.30 11.21 -12.42
C ARG A 88 -2.23 11.39 -13.93
N VAL A 89 -1.03 11.44 -14.49
CA VAL A 89 -0.82 11.77 -15.92
C VAL A 89 -0.80 10.51 -16.80
N HIS A 90 -0.24 9.41 -16.28
CA HIS A 90 0.09 8.22 -17.07
C HIS A 90 -0.44 6.90 -16.48
N GLY A 91 -1.35 6.95 -15.49
CA GLY A 91 -1.75 5.79 -14.71
C GLY A 91 -2.07 4.54 -15.52
N LYS A 92 -2.93 4.66 -16.56
CA LYS A 92 -3.27 3.51 -17.42
C LYS A 92 -2.05 2.91 -18.16
N LYS A 93 -1.12 3.74 -18.63
CA LYS A 93 0.10 3.26 -19.32
C LYS A 93 1.05 2.61 -18.33
N LEU A 94 1.16 3.19 -17.13
CA LEU A 94 1.98 2.65 -16.05
C LEU A 94 1.46 1.28 -15.60
N ASN A 95 0.15 1.16 -15.38
CA ASN A 95 -0.48 -0.11 -15.02
C ASN A 95 -0.26 -1.17 -16.11
N ALA A 96 -0.52 -0.82 -17.37
CA ALA A 96 -0.33 -1.75 -18.49
C ALA A 96 1.13 -2.25 -18.57
N TRP A 97 2.10 -1.36 -18.35
CA TRP A 97 3.51 -1.75 -18.31
C TRP A 97 3.81 -2.68 -17.12
N VAL A 98 3.26 -2.40 -15.94
CA VAL A 98 3.42 -3.27 -14.77
C VAL A 98 2.84 -4.66 -15.03
N TYR A 99 1.68 -4.76 -15.67
CA TYR A 99 1.05 -6.05 -15.99
C TYR A 99 1.93 -6.88 -16.94
N GLU A 100 2.48 -6.26 -17.97
CA GLU A 100 3.39 -6.96 -18.89
C GLU A 100 4.69 -7.39 -18.21
N GLU A 101 5.22 -6.56 -17.31
CA GLU A 101 6.42 -6.89 -16.55
C GLU A 101 6.17 -8.05 -15.58
N LEU A 102 5.00 -8.11 -14.93
CA LEU A 102 4.61 -9.24 -14.10
C LEU A 102 4.49 -10.53 -14.91
N LYS A 103 3.84 -10.49 -16.06
CA LYS A 103 3.73 -11.66 -16.97
C LYS A 103 5.11 -12.12 -17.45
N ARG A 104 6.02 -11.20 -17.68
CA ARG A 104 7.41 -11.51 -18.08
C ARG A 104 8.22 -12.18 -16.97
N ARG A 105 8.10 -11.70 -15.73
CA ARG A 105 8.83 -12.23 -14.56
C ARG A 105 8.21 -13.50 -14.00
N ILE A 106 6.91 -13.64 -14.12
CA ILE A 106 6.14 -14.77 -13.61
C ILE A 106 5.29 -15.33 -14.77
N PRO A 107 5.91 -16.06 -15.73
CA PRO A 107 5.20 -16.53 -16.92
C PRO A 107 3.99 -17.44 -16.63
N GLU A 108 4.00 -18.10 -15.45
CA GLU A 108 2.93 -18.99 -15.02
C GLU A 108 1.89 -18.28 -14.13
N ILE A 109 1.88 -16.94 -14.10
CA ILE A 109 0.87 -16.20 -13.34
C ILE A 109 -0.53 -16.50 -13.88
N ASP A 110 -1.46 -16.75 -12.99
CA ASP A 110 -2.83 -17.12 -13.35
C ASP A 110 -3.55 -15.97 -14.09
N ALA A 111 -4.14 -16.28 -15.25
CA ALA A 111 -4.81 -15.29 -16.08
C ALA A 111 -5.98 -14.61 -15.35
N GLY A 112 -6.80 -15.38 -14.62
CA GLY A 112 -7.92 -14.82 -13.87
C GLY A 112 -7.46 -13.96 -12.68
N PHE A 113 -6.27 -14.23 -12.11
CA PHE A 113 -5.67 -13.35 -11.13
C PHE A 113 -5.24 -12.02 -11.75
N MET A 114 -4.64 -12.05 -12.94
CA MET A 114 -4.26 -10.84 -13.66
C MET A 114 -5.48 -10.01 -14.09
N GLU A 115 -6.55 -10.65 -14.58
CA GLU A 115 -7.81 -9.96 -14.90
C GLU A 115 -8.38 -9.21 -13.70
N ARG A 116 -8.40 -9.84 -12.51
CA ARG A 116 -8.86 -9.18 -11.29
C ARG A 116 -7.93 -8.06 -10.82
N MET A 117 -6.63 -8.19 -11.06
CA MET A 117 -5.67 -7.14 -10.78
C MET A 117 -5.89 -5.91 -11.69
N GLU A 118 -6.09 -6.15 -12.99
CA GLU A 118 -6.43 -5.10 -13.96
C GLU A 118 -7.74 -4.41 -13.57
N GLU A 119 -8.78 -5.18 -13.23
CA GLU A 119 -10.06 -4.64 -12.77
C GLU A 119 -9.93 -3.84 -11.47
N PHE A 120 -9.11 -4.31 -10.54
CA PHE A 120 -8.84 -3.61 -9.28
C PHE A 120 -8.23 -2.22 -9.51
N PHE A 121 -7.26 -2.06 -10.39
CA PHE A 121 -6.61 -0.77 -10.63
C PHE A 121 -7.37 0.12 -11.59
N ASP A 122 -7.95 -0.44 -12.64
CA ASP A 122 -8.49 0.33 -13.77
C ASP A 122 -10.00 0.59 -13.69
N SER A 123 -10.73 -0.06 -12.75
CA SER A 123 -12.16 0.13 -12.54
C SER A 123 -12.46 0.89 -11.24
N PRO A 124 -12.84 2.17 -11.29
CA PRO A 124 -13.08 2.97 -10.08
C PRO A 124 -14.18 2.42 -9.16
N GLY A 125 -15.21 1.77 -9.72
CA GLY A 125 -16.33 1.19 -8.98
C GLY A 125 -16.08 -0.22 -8.42
N TYR A 126 -14.92 -0.80 -8.67
CA TYR A 126 -14.60 -2.14 -8.19
C TYR A 126 -14.37 -2.14 -6.68
N TYR A 127 -15.29 -2.74 -5.92
CA TYR A 127 -15.25 -2.91 -4.47
C TYR A 127 -14.77 -1.66 -3.69
N PRO A 128 -15.52 -0.56 -3.72
CA PRO A 128 -15.06 0.73 -3.20
C PRO A 128 -14.83 0.71 -1.67
N LYS A 129 -15.57 -0.10 -0.92
CA LYS A 129 -15.39 -0.25 0.54
C LYS A 129 -14.06 -0.91 0.87
N GLU A 130 -13.77 -2.00 0.19
CA GLU A 130 -12.54 -2.76 0.36
C GLU A 130 -11.31 -1.94 -0.05
N LYS A 131 -11.40 -1.21 -1.17
CA LYS A 131 -10.35 -0.26 -1.59
C LYS A 131 -10.12 0.84 -0.56
N LYS A 132 -11.18 1.35 0.05
CA LYS A 132 -11.07 2.36 1.10
C LYS A 132 -10.33 1.82 2.33
N LEU A 133 -10.65 0.61 2.78
CA LEU A 133 -9.97 -0.04 3.89
C LEU A 133 -8.49 -0.31 3.58
N LEU A 134 -8.19 -0.77 2.36
CA LEU A 134 -6.82 -0.99 1.88
C LEU A 134 -6.01 0.31 1.90
N ARG A 135 -6.60 1.41 1.44
CA ARG A 135 -5.96 2.73 1.45
C ARG A 135 -5.74 3.25 2.86
N ALA A 136 -6.74 3.14 3.73
CA ALA A 136 -6.62 3.50 5.14
C ALA A 136 -5.49 2.72 5.84
N ALA A 137 -5.44 1.40 5.64
CA ALA A 137 -4.38 0.56 6.19
C ALA A 137 -3.00 0.93 5.65
N HIS A 138 -2.91 1.31 4.37
CA HIS A 138 -1.67 1.79 3.75
C HIS A 138 -1.15 3.06 4.45
N TYR A 139 -1.99 4.06 4.67
CA TYR A 139 -1.57 5.32 5.28
C TYR A 139 -1.30 5.18 6.78
N LEU A 140 -2.06 4.37 7.51
CA LEU A 140 -1.76 4.04 8.89
C LEU A 140 -0.39 3.37 9.02
N ALA A 141 -0.09 2.36 8.21
CA ALA A 141 1.23 1.73 8.21
C ALA A 141 2.33 2.74 7.87
N THR A 142 2.09 3.66 6.92
CA THR A 142 3.03 4.74 6.58
C THR A 142 3.24 5.70 7.75
N GLN A 143 2.19 6.08 8.47
CA GLN A 143 2.30 6.98 9.63
C GLN A 143 3.16 6.37 10.74
N TRP A 144 2.95 5.08 11.04
CA TRP A 144 3.73 4.39 12.06
C TRP A 144 5.21 4.27 11.67
N GLU A 145 5.52 3.94 10.42
CA GLU A 145 6.91 3.97 9.92
C GLU A 145 7.49 5.40 9.99
N PHE A 146 6.74 6.38 9.50
CA PHE A 146 7.18 7.78 9.48
C PHE A 146 7.43 8.34 10.88
N ASN A 147 6.64 7.96 11.87
CA ASN A 147 6.87 8.39 13.25
C ASN A 147 8.26 7.99 13.76
N ILE A 148 8.77 6.83 13.34
CA ILE A 148 10.13 6.39 13.66
C ILE A 148 11.15 7.22 12.86
N ILE A 149 10.92 7.38 11.56
CA ILE A 149 11.80 8.15 10.65
C ILE A 149 11.89 9.62 11.10
N TYR A 150 10.79 10.22 11.49
CA TYR A 150 10.69 11.62 11.87
C TYR A 150 11.67 11.99 13.00
N HIS A 151 11.83 11.13 14.02
CA HIS A 151 12.75 11.40 15.13
C HIS A 151 14.22 11.57 14.72
N PHE A 152 14.64 10.98 13.61
CA PHE A 152 15.99 11.06 13.08
C PHE A 152 16.15 12.14 12.00
N ASN A 153 15.06 12.75 11.56
CA ASN A 153 15.04 13.66 10.41
C ASN A 153 14.48 15.05 10.76
N GLN A 154 14.33 15.38 12.06
CA GLN A 154 13.87 16.70 12.50
C GLN A 154 14.78 17.79 11.94
N GLY A 155 14.19 18.82 11.33
CA GLY A 155 14.92 19.92 10.70
C GLY A 155 15.45 19.62 9.28
N ILE A 156 15.25 18.44 8.75
CA ILE A 156 15.53 18.15 7.32
C ILE A 156 14.43 18.81 6.48
N PHE A 157 14.85 19.40 5.36
CA PHE A 157 13.94 20.04 4.40
C PHE A 157 12.85 19.06 3.94
N GLY A 158 11.60 19.49 3.96
CA GLY A 158 10.44 18.72 3.49
C GLY A 158 9.88 17.70 4.50
N ILE A 159 10.46 17.55 5.70
CA ILE A 159 9.99 16.56 6.67
C ILE A 159 8.62 16.92 7.24
N GLU A 160 8.35 18.20 7.49
CA GLU A 160 7.07 18.67 8.00
C GLU A 160 5.97 18.59 6.94
N GLU A 161 6.28 18.88 5.70
CA GLU A 161 5.38 18.72 4.56
C GLU A 161 5.00 17.24 4.39
N THR A 162 5.97 16.35 4.55
CA THR A 162 5.73 14.90 4.51
C THR A 162 4.80 14.45 5.64
N ARG A 163 5.01 14.97 6.86
CA ARG A 163 4.16 14.71 8.03
C ARG A 163 2.72 15.15 7.76
N GLN A 164 2.54 16.41 7.32
CA GLN A 164 1.23 16.98 7.02
C GLN A 164 0.50 16.22 5.92
N ALA A 165 1.22 15.80 4.87
CA ALA A 165 0.64 15.01 3.79
C ALA A 165 0.12 13.65 4.28
N ILE A 166 0.88 12.96 5.14
CA ILE A 166 0.45 11.68 5.73
C ILE A 166 -0.76 11.88 6.66
N GLU A 167 -0.74 12.92 7.50
CA GLU A 167 -1.85 13.24 8.40
C GLU A 167 -3.13 13.56 7.62
N SER A 168 -3.05 14.37 6.58
CA SER A 168 -4.19 14.70 5.72
C SER A 168 -4.81 13.47 5.06
N GLU A 169 -3.98 12.56 4.54
CA GLU A 169 -4.46 11.32 3.93
C GLU A 169 -5.15 10.40 4.94
N ILE A 170 -4.74 10.44 6.21
CA ILE A 170 -5.39 9.66 7.28
C ILE A 170 -6.72 10.32 7.67
N GLU A 171 -6.77 11.65 7.75
CA GLU A 171 -7.99 12.40 8.06
C GLU A 171 -9.09 12.15 7.03
N ASP A 172 -8.74 11.99 5.76
CA ASP A 172 -9.67 11.61 4.69
C ASP A 172 -10.39 10.25 4.92
N HIS A 173 -9.89 9.46 5.90
CA HIS A 173 -10.45 8.17 6.28
C HIS A 173 -11.06 8.16 7.69
N TYR A 174 -11.26 9.31 8.34
CA TYR A 174 -11.81 9.39 9.71
C TYR A 174 -13.29 9.04 9.82
N ASP A 175 -13.98 8.86 8.71
CA ASP A 175 -15.32 8.24 8.70
C ASP A 175 -15.28 6.73 9.05
N LEU A 176 -14.09 6.09 8.96
CA LEU A 176 -13.83 4.78 9.52
C LEU A 176 -13.38 4.93 10.99
N SER A 177 -14.25 4.58 11.94
CA SER A 177 -13.96 4.78 13.38
C SER A 177 -12.71 4.02 13.86
N GLY A 178 -12.38 2.91 13.23
CA GLY A 178 -11.15 2.17 13.47
C GLY A 178 -9.89 2.98 13.13
N VAL A 179 -9.95 3.82 12.09
CA VAL A 179 -8.83 4.72 11.71
C VAL A 179 -8.59 5.75 12.81
N GLN A 180 -9.65 6.36 13.35
CA GLN A 180 -9.52 7.33 14.45
C GLN A 180 -8.88 6.72 15.71
N LYS A 181 -9.09 5.41 15.94
CA LYS A 181 -8.52 4.69 17.10
C LYS A 181 -7.04 4.32 16.89
N LEU A 182 -6.63 4.06 15.64
CA LEU A 182 -5.29 3.57 15.31
C LEU A 182 -4.33 4.68 14.87
N ALA A 183 -4.83 5.83 14.43
CA ALA A 183 -4.01 6.95 14.01
C ALA A 183 -3.21 7.52 15.19
N LEU A 184 -1.94 7.84 14.94
CA LEU A 184 -1.11 8.58 15.87
C LEU A 184 -1.61 10.01 15.90
N LYS A 185 -2.09 10.47 17.05
CA LYS A 185 -2.44 11.88 17.25
C LYS A 185 -1.15 12.67 17.37
N GLY A 186 -1.01 13.74 16.59
CA GLY A 186 0.12 14.65 16.71
C GLY A 186 0.30 15.10 18.17
N LYS A 187 1.49 14.92 18.68
CA LYS A 187 1.92 15.50 19.97
C LYS A 187 2.49 16.87 19.73
#